data_bb0a33b480d5b0ed05204d7e697fb5e7
#
_entry.id   bb0a33b480d5b0ed05204d7e697fb5e7
#
_cell.length_a   1.000
_cell.length_b   1.000
_cell.length_c   1.000
_cell.angle_alpha   90.00
_cell.angle_beta   90.00
_cell.angle_gamma   90.00
#
_symmetry.space_group_name_H-M   'P 1'
#
loop_
_entity.id
_entity.type
_entity.pdbx_description
1 polymer ?
#
loop_
_entity_poly.entity_id
_entity_poly.type
_entity_poly.pdbx_seq_one_letter_code
_entity_poly.pdbx_strand_id
1 'polypeptide(L)' 'MTAREFFDLVRQMREAQKRYCRMRINEYLQRSRKLEQKVDDEIRRVDEMQRRDLFT' A
#
# COMPACT_ATOMS: atom_id res chain seq x y z
N MET A 1 -8.94 8.51 -0.15
CA MET A 1 -7.86 8.39 -1.16
C MET A 1 -8.49 8.14 -2.52
N THR A 2 -8.09 8.89 -3.53
CA THR A 2 -8.58 8.67 -4.90
C THR A 2 -7.94 7.44 -5.52
N ALA A 3 -8.53 6.93 -6.61
CA ALA A 3 -7.96 5.78 -7.33
C ALA A 3 -6.55 6.06 -7.83
N ARG A 4 -6.29 7.30 -8.28
CA ARG A 4 -4.96 7.71 -8.74
C ARG A 4 -3.95 7.74 -7.59
N GLU A 5 -4.35 8.27 -6.45
CA GLU A 5 -3.49 8.29 -5.27
C GLU A 5 -3.15 6.89 -4.80
N PHE A 6 -4.13 6.00 -4.81
CA PHE A 6 -3.92 4.59 -4.46
C PHE A 6 -2.97 3.92 -5.45
N PHE A 7 -3.15 4.15 -6.74
CA PHE A 7 -2.27 3.62 -7.76
C PHE A 7 -0.82 4.08 -7.55
N ASP A 8 -0.62 5.38 -7.28
CA ASP A 8 0.70 5.93 -7.03
C ASP A 8 1.33 5.33 -5.78
N LEU A 9 0.53 5.12 -4.73
CA LEU A 9 1.00 4.50 -3.49
C LEU A 9 1.47 3.07 -3.72
N VAL A 10 0.70 2.25 -4.44
CA VAL A 10 1.06 0.88 -4.79
C VAL A 10 2.33 0.86 -5.64
N ARG A 11 2.44 1.78 -6.59
CA ARG A 11 3.62 1.90 -7.44
C ARG A 11 4.88 2.20 -6.62
N GLN A 12 4.80 3.13 -5.68
CA GLN A 12 5.91 3.46 -4.78
C GLN A 12 6.30 2.26 -3.93
N MET A 13 5.32 1.53 -3.42
CA MET A 13 5.55 0.32 -2.65
C MET A 13 6.33 -0.71 -3.46
N ARG A 14 5.90 -0.97 -4.70
CA ARG A 14 6.55 -1.93 -5.58
C ARG A 14 7.97 -1.50 -5.93
N GLU A 15 8.20 -0.22 -6.18
CA GLU A 15 9.54 0.31 -6.44
C GLU A 15 10.46 0.12 -5.23
N ALA A 16 9.98 0.39 -4.03
CA ALA A 16 10.77 0.18 -2.80
C ALA A 16 11.12 -1.29 -2.61
N GLN A 17 10.17 -2.19 -2.86
CA GLN A 17 10.41 -3.64 -2.79
C GLN A 17 11.49 -4.08 -3.78
N LYS A 18 11.42 -3.59 -5.01
CA LYS A 18 12.40 -3.93 -6.05
C LYS A 18 13.80 -3.44 -5.68
N ARG A 19 13.91 -2.22 -5.15
CA ARG A 19 15.18 -1.65 -4.72
C ARG A 19 15.78 -2.45 -3.57
N TYR A 20 14.97 -2.82 -2.60
CA TYR A 20 15.43 -3.68 -1.51
C TYR A 20 15.93 -5.03 -2.04
N CYS A 21 15.20 -5.62 -2.98
CA CYS A 21 15.58 -6.90 -3.59
C CYS A 21 16.94 -6.84 -4.28
N ARG A 22 17.26 -5.70 -4.91
CA ARG A 22 18.55 -5.51 -5.58
C ARG A 22 19.69 -5.18 -4.63
N MET A 23 19.45 -4.24 -3.72
CA MET A 23 20.52 -3.64 -2.92
C MET A 23 20.60 -4.16 -1.50
N ARG A 24 19.52 -4.75 -0.99
CA ARG A 24 19.45 -5.27 0.40
C ARG A 24 19.76 -4.22 1.46
N ILE A 25 19.41 -2.96 1.20
CA ILE A 25 19.62 -1.86 2.13
C ILE A 25 18.38 -1.74 3.03
N ASN A 26 18.60 -1.72 4.36
CA ASN A 26 17.51 -1.70 5.34
C ASN A 26 16.55 -0.52 5.18
N GLU A 27 17.05 0.63 4.70
CA GLU A 27 16.19 1.79 4.45
C GLU A 27 15.06 1.48 3.46
N TYR A 28 15.39 0.74 2.40
CA TYR A 28 14.38 0.35 1.41
C TYR A 28 13.40 -0.68 1.98
N LEU A 29 13.88 -1.56 2.83
CA LEU A 29 13.00 -2.53 3.50
C LEU A 29 12.00 -1.82 4.41
N GLN A 30 12.47 -0.88 5.24
CA GLN A 30 11.61 -0.12 6.13
C GLN A 30 10.61 0.72 5.34
N ARG A 31 11.06 1.34 4.25
CA ARG A 31 10.20 2.14 3.39
C ARG A 31 9.11 1.27 2.75
N SER A 32 9.48 0.10 2.23
CA SER A 32 8.51 -0.82 1.64
C SER A 32 7.47 -1.27 2.65
N ARG A 33 7.87 -1.57 3.88
CA ARG A 33 6.95 -1.97 4.95
C ARG A 33 5.96 -0.87 5.33
N LYS A 34 6.44 0.37 5.42
CA LYS A 34 5.57 1.52 5.68
C LYS A 34 4.54 1.72 4.57
N LEU A 35 4.98 1.57 3.33
CA LEU A 35 4.10 1.70 2.17
C LEU A 35 3.11 0.54 2.10
N GLU A 36 3.55 -0.68 2.40
CA GLU A 36 2.68 -1.85 2.51
C GLU A 36 1.58 -1.63 3.55
N GLN A 37 1.93 -1.07 4.71
CA GLN A 37 0.98 -0.77 5.77
C GLN A 37 -0.07 0.24 5.31
N LYS A 38 0.35 1.28 4.59
CA LYS A 38 -0.59 2.27 4.04
C LYS A 38 -1.54 1.65 3.02
N VAL A 39 -1.03 0.76 2.17
CA VAL A 39 -1.86 0.06 1.20
C VAL A 39 -2.87 -0.84 1.91
N ASP A 40 -2.42 -1.60 2.90
CA ASP A 40 -3.28 -2.49 3.68
C ASP A 40 -4.37 -1.73 4.42
N ASP A 41 -4.02 -0.59 5.02
CA ASP A 41 -4.98 0.26 5.72
C ASP A 41 -6.06 0.78 4.77
N GLU A 42 -5.66 1.18 3.57
CA GLU A 42 -6.60 1.68 2.56
C GLU A 42 -7.51 0.57 2.05
N ILE A 43 -6.97 -0.61 1.80
CA ILE A 43 -7.76 -1.78 1.39
C ILE A 43 -8.79 -2.10 2.47
N ARG A 44 -8.38 -2.11 3.73
CA ARG A 44 -9.27 -2.38 4.86
C ARG A 44 -10.39 -1.35 4.95
N ARG A 45 -10.05 -0.07 4.77
CA ARG A 45 -11.02 1.02 4.81
C ARG A 45 -12.09 0.86 3.73
N VAL A 46 -11.66 0.55 2.50
CA VAL A 46 -12.58 0.36 1.37
C VAL A 46 -13.44 -0.88 1.57
N ASP A 47 -12.86 -1.97 2.04
CA ASP A 47 -13.60 -3.20 2.33
C ASP A 47 -14.70 -2.96 3.38
N GLU A 48 -14.39 -2.24 4.44
CA GLU A 48 -15.38 -1.92 5.48
C GLU A 48 -16.51 -1.05 4.92
N MET A 49 -16.19 -0.09 4.07
CA MET A 49 -17.21 0.75 3.41
C MET A 49 -18.11 -0.09 2.50
N GLN A 50 -17.54 -1.00 1.72
CA GLN A 50 -18.31 -1.87 0.84
C GLN A 50 -19.20 -2.83 1.62
N ARG A 51 -18.73 -3.35 2.74
CA ARG A 51 -19.54 -4.21 3.61
C ARG A 51 -20.75 -3.47 4.17
N ARG A 52 -20.57 -2.22 4.58
CA ARG A 52 -21.68 -1.39 5.07
C ARG A 52 -22.74 -1.20 3.99
N ASP A 53 -22.31 -0.93 2.76
CA ASP A 53 -23.22 -0.73 1.64
C ASP A 53 -23.99 -2.00 1.28
N LEU A 54 -23.36 -3.18 1.47
CA LEU A 54 -24.02 -4.46 1.20
C LEU A 54 -25.04 -4.87 2.26
N PHE A 55 -24.89 -4.36 3.49
CA PHE A 55 -25.76 -4.74 4.61
C PHE A 55 -26.79 -3.66 4.99
N THR A 56 -26.77 -2.51 4.33
CA THR A 56 -27.78 -1.50 4.49
C THR A 56 -28.76 -1.50 3.34
#